data_5d7614502b247433aa4c226998df724f
#
_entry.id   5d7614502b247433aa4c226998df724f
#
_cell.length_a   1.000
_cell.length_b   1.000
_cell.length_c   1.000
_cell.angle_alpha   90.00
_cell.angle_beta   90.00
_cell.angle_gamma   90.00
#
_symmetry.space_group_name_H-M   'P 1'
#
loop_
_entity.id
_entity.type
_entity.pdbx_description
1 polymer ?
#
loop_
_entity_poly.entity_id
_entity_poly.type
_entity_poly.pdbx_seq_one_letter_code
_entity_poly.pdbx_strand_id
1 'polypeptide(L)'
;MAKIMVSPGKYVQGKNVLDELGEHIGELGDNILAVCDSFIRKKMSADIEQGLSGKQFSLVEFGGECSHSEIERLQKEARREKSDVIAGFGGGKTLDAVKAAAYYLEIPVVIFPTIAATDAPCSALSVIYTEDGVFEEYLFLSSNPELVIVDTGIIAEAPVEFLVSGMGDALATYFEAEACSGTRKENIAGGTQTSAALSLARLCYQLLLDYGLSAKKAVEVNAVTEAVEKIVEANTLLSGLGFESGGLAAAHSIHNGLTVLEETHDKFHGEKVAFATIVQLILEDRDPAETQEVVTFCKEIGLPTSLDEMGIVDPDEDEIMQVAEASCAEGETIHNMPFEVEPNMLKDAILAADNF
;
A
#
# COMPACT_ATOMS: atom_id res chain seq x y z
N MET A 1 -21.72 -9.94 -13.92
CA MET A 1 -21.39 -9.21 -12.68
C MET A 1 -21.49 -7.71 -12.90
N ALA A 2 -21.77 -6.94 -11.85
CA ALA A 2 -21.75 -5.48 -11.93
C ALA A 2 -20.31 -4.99 -12.02
N LYS A 3 -20.08 -3.86 -12.68
CA LYS A 3 -18.81 -3.14 -12.60
C LYS A 3 -18.83 -2.26 -11.37
N ILE A 4 -17.82 -2.39 -10.51
CA ILE A 4 -17.73 -1.63 -9.27
C ILE A 4 -16.37 -0.93 -9.19
N MET A 5 -16.42 0.33 -8.82
CA MET A 5 -15.27 1.16 -8.49
C MET A 5 -15.57 1.90 -7.19
N VAL A 6 -14.62 1.89 -6.28
CA VAL A 6 -14.71 2.55 -4.97
C VAL A 6 -13.57 3.54 -4.78
N SER A 7 -13.71 4.45 -3.83
CA SER A 7 -12.68 5.44 -3.48
C SER A 7 -12.93 5.98 -2.09
N PRO A 8 -11.95 6.64 -1.45
CA PRO A 8 -12.20 7.44 -0.26
C PRO A 8 -13.30 8.48 -0.50
N GLY A 9 -14.02 8.84 0.56
CA GLY A 9 -15.04 9.88 0.49
C GLY A 9 -14.47 11.24 0.08
N LYS A 10 -13.27 11.55 0.56
CA LYS A 10 -12.49 12.74 0.20
C LYS A 10 -10.99 12.43 0.28
N TYR A 11 -10.23 12.89 -0.69
CA TYR A 11 -8.77 12.87 -0.69
C TYR A 11 -8.24 14.31 -0.72
N VAL A 12 -7.29 14.61 0.16
CA VAL A 12 -6.63 15.92 0.27
C VAL A 12 -5.12 15.69 0.25
N GLN A 13 -4.41 16.40 -0.60
CA GLN A 13 -2.95 16.33 -0.69
C GLN A 13 -2.35 17.71 -0.86
N GLY A 14 -1.24 17.95 -0.22
CA GLY A 14 -0.45 19.17 -0.38
C GLY A 14 0.50 19.39 0.78
N LYS A 15 1.36 20.38 0.64
CA LYS A 15 2.30 20.74 1.70
C LYS A 15 1.58 21.54 2.80
N ASN A 16 1.83 21.19 4.07
CA ASN A 16 1.28 21.81 5.27
C ASN A 16 -0.26 21.66 5.43
N VAL A 17 -0.87 20.66 4.80
CA VAL A 17 -2.31 20.40 4.95
C VAL A 17 -2.68 19.89 6.36
N LEU A 18 -1.69 19.48 7.16
CA LEU A 18 -1.89 19.17 8.57
C LEU A 18 -2.43 20.38 9.35
N ASP A 19 -2.01 21.59 9.01
CA ASP A 19 -2.46 22.82 9.68
C ASP A 19 -3.99 23.06 9.54
N GLU A 20 -4.60 22.49 8.49
CA GLU A 20 -6.02 22.59 8.15
C GLU A 20 -6.82 21.32 8.50
N LEU A 21 -6.22 20.39 9.27
CA LEU A 21 -6.80 19.09 9.58
C LEU A 21 -8.21 19.17 10.17
N GLY A 22 -8.41 20.05 11.16
CA GLY A 22 -9.72 20.26 11.79
C GLY A 22 -10.79 20.77 10.82
N GLU A 23 -10.41 21.61 9.84
CA GLU A 23 -11.30 22.09 8.79
C GLU A 23 -11.66 20.97 7.80
N HIS A 24 -10.69 20.14 7.44
CA HIS A 24 -10.92 19.01 6.54
C HIS A 24 -11.80 17.92 7.16
N ILE A 25 -11.65 17.64 8.46
CA ILE A 25 -12.54 16.76 9.21
C ILE A 25 -13.97 17.31 9.20
N GLY A 26 -14.12 18.63 9.36
CA GLY A 26 -15.40 19.33 9.19
C GLY A 26 -16.53 18.70 10.00
N GLU A 27 -17.59 18.25 9.31
CA GLU A 27 -18.80 17.68 9.91
C GLU A 27 -18.71 16.18 10.20
N LEU A 28 -17.58 15.51 9.93
CA LEU A 28 -17.45 14.06 10.21
C LEU A 28 -17.59 13.78 11.72
N GLY A 29 -17.09 14.69 12.56
CA GLY A 29 -17.25 14.62 14.01
C GLY A 29 -16.52 15.73 14.76
N ASP A 30 -16.79 15.84 16.05
CA ASP A 30 -16.23 16.87 16.93
C ASP A 30 -15.34 16.30 18.03
N ASN A 31 -15.40 14.98 18.29
CA ASN A 31 -14.61 14.33 19.33
C ASN A 31 -13.76 13.19 18.73
N ILE A 32 -12.48 13.44 18.55
CA ILE A 32 -11.57 12.64 17.74
C ILE A 32 -10.69 11.78 18.63
N LEU A 33 -10.64 10.46 18.39
CA LEU A 33 -9.52 9.63 18.85
C LEU A 33 -8.39 9.71 17.84
N ALA A 34 -7.34 10.45 18.14
CA ALA A 34 -6.12 10.51 17.33
C ALA A 34 -5.16 9.39 17.75
N VAL A 35 -4.82 8.51 16.83
CA VAL A 35 -3.93 7.36 17.07
C VAL A 35 -2.65 7.55 16.26
N CYS A 36 -1.49 7.43 16.89
CA CYS A 36 -0.19 7.53 16.24
C CYS A 36 0.82 6.57 16.88
N ASP A 37 1.82 6.12 16.13
CA ASP A 37 2.91 5.35 16.70
C ASP A 37 3.81 6.20 17.62
N SER A 38 4.70 5.56 18.36
CA SER A 38 5.56 6.23 19.34
C SER A 38 6.52 7.25 18.74
N PHE A 39 6.98 7.02 17.50
CA PHE A 39 7.87 7.93 16.80
C PHE A 39 7.11 9.20 16.36
N ILE A 40 5.95 9.03 15.72
CA ILE A 40 5.08 10.13 15.28
C ILE A 40 4.59 10.92 16.49
N ARG A 41 4.18 10.25 17.56
CA ARG A 41 3.80 10.92 18.81
C ARG A 41 4.90 11.81 19.34
N LYS A 42 6.13 11.34 19.36
CA LYS A 42 7.28 12.12 19.84
C LYS A 42 7.64 13.28 18.92
N LYS A 43 7.55 13.07 17.61
CA LYS A 43 7.96 14.06 16.60
C LYS A 43 6.88 15.10 16.32
N MET A 44 5.60 14.71 16.30
CA MET A 44 4.51 15.50 15.71
C MET A 44 3.32 15.75 16.64
N SER A 45 3.36 15.39 17.93
CA SER A 45 2.18 15.58 18.81
C SER A 45 1.71 17.04 18.86
N ALA A 46 2.63 18.01 18.91
CA ALA A 46 2.28 19.42 18.93
C ALA A 46 1.63 19.90 17.62
N ASP A 47 2.10 19.39 16.48
CA ASP A 47 1.56 19.75 15.16
C ASP A 47 0.16 19.13 14.97
N ILE A 48 -0.03 17.87 15.42
CA ILE A 48 -1.34 17.20 15.42
C ILE A 48 -2.33 17.96 16.33
N GLU A 49 -1.90 18.36 17.54
CA GLU A 49 -2.71 19.17 18.46
C GLU A 49 -3.09 20.51 17.84
N GLN A 50 -2.15 21.16 17.15
CA GLN A 50 -2.41 22.42 16.44
C GLN A 50 -3.39 22.20 15.28
N GLY A 51 -3.20 21.19 14.45
CA GLY A 51 -4.07 20.88 13.32
C GLY A 51 -5.49 20.49 13.74
N LEU A 52 -5.66 19.92 14.95
CA LEU A 52 -6.95 19.60 15.55
C LEU A 52 -7.53 20.75 16.39
N SER A 53 -6.93 21.96 16.33
CA SER A 53 -7.43 23.09 17.10
C SER A 53 -8.91 23.39 16.77
N GLY A 54 -9.72 23.59 17.82
CA GLY A 54 -11.18 23.77 17.67
C GLY A 54 -12.00 22.49 17.69
N LYS A 55 -11.37 21.31 17.71
CA LYS A 55 -12.01 20.00 17.96
C LYS A 55 -11.66 19.49 19.35
N GLN A 56 -12.50 18.61 19.91
CA GLN A 56 -12.11 17.79 21.06
C GLN A 56 -11.31 16.60 20.55
N PHE A 57 -10.23 16.23 21.23
CA PHE A 57 -9.46 15.06 20.84
C PHE A 57 -8.74 14.42 22.02
N SER A 58 -8.44 13.13 21.86
CA SER A 58 -7.54 12.37 22.73
C SER A 58 -6.46 11.73 21.89
N LEU A 59 -5.19 11.96 22.25
CA LEU A 59 -4.05 11.38 21.54
C LEU A 59 -3.60 10.07 22.19
N VAL A 60 -3.70 8.97 21.48
CA VAL A 60 -3.41 7.61 21.93
C VAL A 60 -2.25 7.01 21.13
N GLU A 61 -1.34 6.32 21.80
CA GLU A 61 -0.23 5.64 21.16
C GLU A 61 -0.70 4.29 20.58
N PHE A 62 -0.28 3.99 19.34
CA PHE A 62 -0.48 2.70 18.69
C PHE A 62 0.46 1.65 19.31
N GLY A 63 -0.05 0.44 19.53
CA GLY A 63 0.68 -0.65 20.21
C GLY A 63 1.79 -1.30 19.39
N GLY A 64 1.95 -0.93 18.12
CA GLY A 64 3.05 -1.41 17.26
C GLY A 64 2.64 -2.48 16.25
N GLU A 65 1.57 -3.25 16.50
CA GLU A 65 1.08 -4.27 15.55
C GLU A 65 -0.41 -4.13 15.30
N CYS A 66 -0.85 -4.36 14.05
CA CYS A 66 -2.26 -4.38 13.68
C CYS A 66 -2.86 -5.74 14.02
N SER A 67 -3.08 -5.99 15.32
CA SER A 67 -3.65 -7.24 15.82
C SER A 67 -5.07 -7.06 16.34
N HIS A 68 -5.82 -8.16 16.48
CA HIS A 68 -7.16 -8.12 17.06
C HIS A 68 -7.20 -7.50 18.45
N SER A 69 -6.19 -7.78 19.29
CA SER A 69 -6.09 -7.21 20.65
C SER A 69 -5.90 -5.70 20.62
N GLU A 70 -5.09 -5.19 19.70
CA GLU A 70 -4.87 -3.75 19.53
C GLU A 70 -6.12 -3.05 18.98
N ILE A 71 -6.77 -3.64 17.99
CA ILE A 71 -8.04 -3.14 17.44
C ILE A 71 -9.09 -3.04 18.56
N GLU A 72 -9.24 -4.08 19.39
CA GLU A 72 -10.14 -4.02 20.55
C GLU A 72 -9.75 -2.96 21.57
N ARG A 73 -8.45 -2.76 21.80
CA ARG A 73 -7.95 -1.72 22.70
C ARG A 73 -8.34 -0.34 22.20
N LEU A 74 -8.12 -0.06 20.89
CA LEU A 74 -8.51 1.21 20.28
C LEU A 74 -10.02 1.45 20.35
N GLN A 75 -10.85 0.42 20.13
CA GLN A 75 -12.29 0.52 20.31
C GLN A 75 -12.68 0.88 21.76
N LYS A 76 -12.03 0.26 22.76
CA LYS A 76 -12.27 0.56 24.19
C LYS A 76 -11.92 2.01 24.52
N GLU A 77 -10.77 2.50 23.98
CA GLU A 77 -10.36 3.89 24.13
C GLU A 77 -11.38 4.86 23.49
N ALA A 78 -11.80 4.59 22.24
CA ALA A 78 -12.79 5.44 21.56
C ALA A 78 -14.12 5.51 22.33
N ARG A 79 -14.60 4.37 22.86
CA ARG A 79 -15.81 4.36 23.70
C ARG A 79 -15.63 5.11 25.01
N ARG A 80 -14.46 4.97 25.66
CA ARG A 80 -14.14 5.69 26.91
C ARG A 80 -14.16 7.20 26.71
N GLU A 81 -13.53 7.67 25.64
CA GLU A 81 -13.44 9.08 25.28
C GLU A 81 -14.72 9.60 24.59
N LYS A 82 -15.66 8.72 24.25
CA LYS A 82 -16.89 9.02 23.49
C LYS A 82 -16.59 9.62 22.11
N SER A 83 -15.54 9.12 21.48
CA SER A 83 -15.13 9.61 20.18
C SER A 83 -16.15 9.27 19.11
N ASP A 84 -16.39 10.21 18.23
CA ASP A 84 -17.29 10.10 17.08
C ASP A 84 -16.52 9.98 15.74
N VAL A 85 -15.19 10.13 15.79
CA VAL A 85 -14.24 9.91 14.68
C VAL A 85 -12.98 9.25 15.23
N ILE A 86 -12.36 8.35 14.45
CA ILE A 86 -10.98 7.91 14.69
C ILE A 86 -10.08 8.48 13.59
N ALA A 87 -8.95 9.08 13.96
CA ALA A 87 -7.94 9.58 13.05
C ALA A 87 -6.61 8.83 13.27
N GLY A 88 -6.06 8.21 12.21
CA GLY A 88 -4.78 7.49 12.25
C GLY A 88 -3.65 8.29 11.64
N PHE A 89 -2.52 8.40 12.34
CA PHE A 89 -1.30 9.08 11.89
C PHE A 89 -0.14 8.10 11.93
N GLY A 90 0.39 7.70 10.78
CA GLY A 90 1.48 6.74 10.74
C GLY A 90 1.65 6.02 9.41
N GLY A 91 2.28 4.85 9.46
CA GLY A 91 2.41 3.91 8.34
C GLY A 91 1.29 2.87 8.32
N GLY A 92 1.35 1.94 7.36
CA GLY A 92 0.29 0.97 7.06
C GLY A 92 -0.32 0.28 8.27
N LYS A 93 0.48 -0.31 9.18
CA LYS A 93 -0.04 -1.03 10.37
C LYS A 93 -0.89 -0.15 11.30
N THR A 94 -0.47 1.11 11.52
CA THR A 94 -1.25 2.07 12.32
C THR A 94 -2.56 2.40 11.62
N LEU A 95 -2.51 2.64 10.31
CA LEU A 95 -3.67 3.01 9.51
C LEU A 95 -4.68 1.86 9.42
N ASP A 96 -4.20 0.64 9.25
CA ASP A 96 -5.05 -0.56 9.20
C ASP A 96 -5.76 -0.83 10.54
N ALA A 97 -5.03 -0.70 11.67
CA ALA A 97 -5.63 -0.84 12.99
C ALA A 97 -6.73 0.21 13.25
N VAL A 98 -6.52 1.44 12.78
CA VAL A 98 -7.50 2.55 12.90
C VAL A 98 -8.71 2.32 12.00
N LYS A 99 -8.51 1.90 10.74
CA LYS A 99 -9.61 1.52 9.84
C LYS A 99 -10.47 0.41 10.44
N ALA A 100 -9.83 -0.66 10.92
CA ALA A 100 -10.52 -1.80 11.54
C ALA A 100 -11.27 -1.39 12.81
N ALA A 101 -10.67 -0.58 13.68
CA ALA A 101 -11.34 -0.11 14.91
C ALA A 101 -12.57 0.76 14.61
N ALA A 102 -12.47 1.67 13.64
CA ALA A 102 -13.57 2.52 13.20
C ALA A 102 -14.70 1.71 12.56
N TYR A 103 -14.35 0.71 11.73
CA TYR A 103 -15.30 -0.23 11.14
C TYR A 103 -16.15 -0.95 12.18
N TYR A 104 -15.51 -1.55 13.20
CA TYR A 104 -16.26 -2.24 14.26
C TYR A 104 -17.05 -1.31 15.18
N LEU A 105 -16.73 -0.04 15.20
CA LEU A 105 -17.48 0.99 15.95
C LEU A 105 -18.57 1.65 15.12
N GLU A 106 -18.58 1.43 13.80
CA GLU A 106 -19.48 2.10 12.85
C GLU A 106 -19.39 3.63 12.91
N ILE A 107 -18.15 4.17 13.04
CA ILE A 107 -17.87 5.60 13.07
C ILE A 107 -16.90 5.98 11.95
N PRO A 108 -16.91 7.25 11.50
CA PRO A 108 -15.99 7.74 10.45
C PRO A 108 -14.52 7.55 10.80
N VAL A 109 -13.70 7.29 9.75
CA VAL A 109 -12.25 7.19 9.86
C VAL A 109 -11.56 8.23 9.00
N VAL A 110 -10.54 8.86 9.59
CA VAL A 110 -9.62 9.79 8.94
C VAL A 110 -8.23 9.17 8.89
N ILE A 111 -7.65 9.11 7.71
CA ILE A 111 -6.33 8.50 7.47
C ILE A 111 -5.33 9.59 7.12
N PHE A 112 -4.26 9.66 7.90
CA PHE A 112 -3.16 10.59 7.72
C PHE A 112 -1.84 9.81 7.62
N PRO A 113 -1.45 9.36 6.41
CA PRO A 113 -0.17 8.67 6.21
C PRO A 113 0.99 9.65 6.44
N THR A 114 1.98 9.22 7.21
CA THR A 114 3.22 9.99 7.44
C THR A 114 4.38 9.52 6.56
N ILE A 115 4.14 8.47 5.79
CA ILE A 115 5.01 7.91 4.76
C ILE A 115 4.16 7.50 3.56
N ALA A 116 4.71 7.55 2.35
CA ALA A 116 4.04 7.08 1.13
C ALA A 116 4.66 5.75 0.65
N ALA A 117 4.70 4.76 1.58
CA ALA A 117 5.42 3.50 1.38
C ALA A 117 4.56 2.38 0.79
N THR A 118 3.23 2.54 0.80
CA THR A 118 2.24 1.60 0.25
C THR A 118 0.96 2.33 -0.14
N ASP A 119 0.07 1.65 -0.80
CA ASP A 119 -1.25 2.14 -1.23
C ASP A 119 -2.39 1.89 -0.22
N ALA A 120 -2.09 1.30 0.92
CA ALA A 120 -3.04 1.01 2.01
C ALA A 120 -3.91 2.21 2.47
N PRO A 121 -3.47 3.48 2.44
CA PRO A 121 -4.25 4.60 2.98
C PRO A 121 -5.65 4.77 2.40
N CYS A 122 -5.84 4.46 1.12
CA CYS A 122 -7.10 4.73 0.42
C CYS A 122 -8.07 3.56 0.39
N SER A 123 -7.64 2.34 0.75
CA SER A 123 -8.42 1.12 0.55
C SER A 123 -9.40 0.79 1.68
N ALA A 124 -10.48 0.07 1.34
CA ALA A 124 -11.40 -0.57 2.27
C ALA A 124 -10.88 -1.95 2.73
N LEU A 125 -9.62 -2.01 3.10
CA LEU A 125 -8.92 -3.22 3.51
C LEU A 125 -8.02 -2.92 4.71
N SER A 126 -7.94 -3.84 5.67
CA SER A 126 -6.93 -3.86 6.71
C SER A 126 -6.26 -5.22 6.74
N VAL A 127 -4.93 -5.24 6.86
CA VAL A 127 -4.17 -6.47 7.04
C VAL A 127 -4.00 -6.73 8.54
N ILE A 128 -4.49 -7.88 9.00
CA ILE A 128 -4.43 -8.26 10.40
C ILE A 128 -3.28 -9.23 10.63
N TYR A 129 -2.56 -9.01 11.71
CA TYR A 129 -1.43 -9.80 12.13
C TYR A 129 -1.64 -10.35 13.54
N THR A 130 -0.96 -11.43 13.86
CA THR A 130 -0.81 -11.86 15.25
C THR A 130 -0.02 -10.84 16.04
N GLU A 131 0.02 -10.95 17.39
CA GLU A 131 0.83 -10.08 18.25
C GLU A 131 2.35 -10.21 17.97
N ASP A 132 2.76 -11.34 17.38
CA ASP A 132 4.16 -11.59 16.97
C ASP A 132 4.47 -11.13 15.54
N GLY A 133 3.52 -10.46 14.87
CA GLY A 133 3.69 -9.88 13.53
C GLY A 133 3.56 -10.88 12.38
N VAL A 134 2.97 -12.05 12.62
CA VAL A 134 2.68 -13.02 11.57
C VAL A 134 1.33 -12.68 10.93
N PHE A 135 1.24 -12.71 9.59
CA PHE A 135 -0.01 -12.51 8.87
C PHE A 135 -1.11 -13.47 9.37
N GLU A 136 -2.29 -12.94 9.62
CA GLU A 136 -3.46 -13.71 10.08
C GLU A 136 -4.59 -13.70 9.06
N GLU A 137 -5.08 -12.52 8.66
CA GLU A 137 -6.16 -12.39 7.69
C GLU A 137 -6.21 -11.02 6.99
N TYR A 138 -6.95 -10.96 5.90
CA TYR A 138 -7.42 -9.70 5.29
C TYR A 138 -8.83 -9.37 5.82
N LEU A 139 -8.98 -8.25 6.49
CA LEU A 139 -10.27 -7.71 6.91
C LEU A 139 -10.80 -6.77 5.82
N PHE A 140 -11.80 -7.22 5.07
CA PHE A 140 -12.50 -6.38 4.09
C PHE A 140 -13.53 -5.50 4.78
N LEU A 141 -13.42 -4.20 4.58
CA LEU A 141 -14.27 -3.19 5.18
C LEU A 141 -15.47 -2.88 4.27
N SER A 142 -16.56 -2.37 4.84
CA SER A 142 -17.77 -2.05 4.07
C SER A 142 -17.63 -0.79 3.20
N SER A 143 -16.67 0.08 3.50
CA SER A 143 -16.41 1.34 2.78
C SER A 143 -14.95 1.76 2.92
N ASN A 144 -14.47 2.54 1.95
CA ASN A 144 -13.19 3.24 2.05
C ASN A 144 -13.27 4.32 3.13
N PRO A 145 -12.12 4.83 3.60
CA PRO A 145 -12.07 5.93 4.57
C PRO A 145 -12.87 7.15 4.11
N GLU A 146 -13.56 7.81 5.03
CA GLU A 146 -14.29 9.04 4.75
C GLU A 146 -13.36 10.17 4.32
N LEU A 147 -12.12 10.18 4.85
CA LEU A 147 -11.14 11.22 4.56
C LEU A 147 -9.73 10.67 4.62
N VAL A 148 -8.96 10.91 3.56
CA VAL A 148 -7.52 10.68 3.49
C VAL A 148 -6.85 12.03 3.28
N ILE A 149 -5.90 12.39 4.18
CA ILE A 149 -5.15 13.64 4.13
C ILE A 149 -3.66 13.31 4.07
N VAL A 150 -2.98 13.79 3.05
CA VAL A 150 -1.57 13.52 2.79
C VAL A 150 -0.77 14.81 2.78
N ASP A 151 0.05 15.02 3.81
CA ASP A 151 0.96 16.17 3.87
C ASP A 151 2.29 15.83 3.18
N THR A 152 2.49 16.37 2.01
CA THR A 152 3.69 16.12 1.20
C THR A 152 4.97 16.69 1.83
N GLY A 153 4.84 17.68 2.73
CA GLY A 153 5.96 18.17 3.53
C GLY A 153 6.45 17.11 4.52
N ILE A 154 5.54 16.45 5.20
CA ILE A 154 5.84 15.37 6.16
C ILE A 154 6.42 14.16 5.41
N ILE A 155 5.82 13.78 4.29
CA ILE A 155 6.32 12.69 3.45
C ILE A 155 7.76 12.98 2.96
N ALA A 156 8.05 14.21 2.54
CA ALA A 156 9.38 14.58 2.07
C ALA A 156 10.45 14.63 3.17
N GLU A 157 10.06 14.71 4.45
CA GLU A 157 10.95 14.62 5.61
C GLU A 157 11.19 13.18 6.10
N ALA A 158 10.43 12.22 5.59
CA ALA A 158 10.62 10.80 5.90
C ALA A 158 11.83 10.23 5.14
N PRO A 159 12.45 9.13 5.60
CA PRO A 159 13.46 8.42 4.84
C PRO A 159 12.99 8.08 3.43
N VAL A 160 13.84 8.37 2.43
CA VAL A 160 13.48 8.26 1.01
C VAL A 160 13.12 6.82 0.60
N GLU A 161 13.63 5.85 1.32
CA GLU A 161 13.37 4.42 1.13
C GLU A 161 11.87 4.08 1.21
N PHE A 162 11.11 4.82 2.03
CA PHE A 162 9.67 4.65 2.11
C PHE A 162 8.96 5.12 0.83
N LEU A 163 9.37 6.25 0.26
CA LEU A 163 8.82 6.71 -1.03
C LEU A 163 9.18 5.74 -2.15
N VAL A 164 10.41 5.21 -2.15
CA VAL A 164 10.87 4.22 -3.12
C VAL A 164 10.09 2.92 -2.99
N SER A 165 9.88 2.43 -1.77
CA SER A 165 9.01 1.28 -1.52
C SER A 165 7.60 1.48 -2.08
N GLY A 166 7.00 2.65 -1.82
CA GLY A 166 5.68 2.96 -2.38
C GLY A 166 5.64 2.97 -3.91
N MET A 167 6.73 3.42 -4.56
CA MET A 167 6.83 3.33 -6.02
C MET A 167 6.92 1.88 -6.50
N GLY A 168 7.57 1.00 -5.73
CA GLY A 168 7.65 -0.43 -6.04
C GLY A 168 6.30 -1.13 -5.92
N ASP A 169 5.52 -0.77 -4.91
CA ASP A 169 4.15 -1.24 -4.70
C ASP A 169 3.22 -0.74 -5.83
N ALA A 170 3.23 0.55 -6.09
CA ALA A 170 2.43 1.20 -7.13
C ALA A 170 2.78 0.72 -8.56
N LEU A 171 3.99 0.21 -8.79
CA LEU A 171 4.42 -0.32 -10.07
C LEU A 171 3.60 -1.54 -10.52
N ALA A 172 3.25 -2.43 -9.59
CA ALA A 172 2.46 -3.62 -9.87
C ALA A 172 1.03 -3.29 -10.31
N THR A 173 0.48 -2.21 -9.79
CA THR A 173 -0.95 -1.86 -9.92
C THR A 173 -1.44 -1.88 -11.36
N TYR A 174 -0.67 -1.31 -12.30
CA TYR A 174 -1.08 -1.31 -13.71
C TYR A 174 -1.06 -2.70 -14.34
N PHE A 175 0.00 -3.44 -14.13
CA PHE A 175 0.18 -4.76 -14.75
C PHE A 175 -0.82 -5.77 -14.22
N GLU A 176 -1.09 -5.76 -12.93
CA GLU A 176 -2.10 -6.62 -12.32
C GLU A 176 -3.51 -6.25 -12.76
N ALA A 177 -3.85 -4.94 -12.77
CA ALA A 177 -5.13 -4.48 -13.28
C ALA A 177 -5.32 -4.81 -14.76
N GLU A 178 -4.26 -4.75 -15.58
CA GLU A 178 -4.32 -5.13 -16.99
C GLU A 178 -4.52 -6.63 -17.16
N ALA A 179 -3.81 -7.48 -16.39
CA ALA A 179 -4.01 -8.93 -16.37
C ALA A 179 -5.46 -9.27 -15.99
N CYS A 180 -6.00 -8.65 -14.93
CA CYS A 180 -7.38 -8.82 -14.50
C CYS A 180 -8.41 -8.35 -15.55
N SER A 181 -8.08 -7.36 -16.40
CA SER A 181 -8.99 -6.84 -17.43
C SER A 181 -9.41 -7.89 -18.47
N GLY A 182 -8.52 -8.85 -18.72
CA GLY A 182 -8.77 -9.99 -19.63
C GLY A 182 -9.64 -11.08 -19.01
N THR A 183 -9.91 -11.02 -17.71
CA THR A 183 -10.68 -12.00 -16.97
C THR A 183 -12.05 -11.44 -16.56
N ARG A 184 -12.92 -12.29 -16.06
CA ARG A 184 -14.19 -11.86 -15.44
C ARG A 184 -14.17 -12.10 -13.94
N LYS A 185 -12.99 -12.09 -13.34
CA LYS A 185 -12.80 -12.23 -11.90
C LYS A 185 -13.31 -10.99 -11.18
N GLU A 186 -13.67 -11.17 -9.94
CA GLU A 186 -14.07 -10.06 -9.08
C GLU A 186 -12.84 -9.29 -8.62
N ASN A 187 -12.96 -7.95 -8.60
CA ASN A 187 -12.00 -7.08 -7.91
C ASN A 187 -12.30 -7.08 -6.39
N ILE A 188 -11.45 -6.43 -5.61
CA ILE A 188 -11.60 -6.39 -4.14
C ILE A 188 -12.91 -5.69 -3.73
N ALA A 189 -13.43 -4.77 -4.55
CA ALA A 189 -14.71 -4.11 -4.30
C ALA A 189 -15.95 -5.00 -4.57
N GLY A 190 -15.78 -6.27 -4.93
CA GLY A 190 -16.86 -7.24 -5.14
C GLY A 190 -17.56 -7.14 -6.48
N GLY A 191 -16.90 -6.58 -7.49
CA GLY A 191 -17.41 -6.46 -8.85
C GLY A 191 -16.35 -6.68 -9.92
N THR A 192 -16.72 -6.48 -11.19
CA THR A 192 -15.73 -6.49 -12.27
C THR A 192 -15.14 -5.09 -12.48
N GLN A 193 -13.94 -5.06 -13.00
CA GLN A 193 -13.17 -3.85 -13.25
C GLN A 193 -13.93 -2.85 -14.17
N THR A 194 -13.80 -1.56 -13.85
CA THR A 194 -14.25 -0.46 -14.71
C THR A 194 -13.11 0.03 -15.62
N SER A 195 -13.45 0.63 -16.77
CA SER A 195 -12.46 1.29 -17.63
C SER A 195 -11.77 2.47 -16.91
N ALA A 196 -12.46 3.10 -15.96
CA ALA A 196 -11.89 4.17 -15.16
C ALA A 196 -10.78 3.63 -14.22
N ALA A 197 -11.03 2.52 -13.52
CA ALA A 197 -10.01 1.90 -12.65
C ALA A 197 -8.74 1.54 -13.44
N LEU A 198 -8.88 0.88 -14.60
CA LEU A 198 -7.74 0.55 -15.46
C LEU A 198 -7.01 1.80 -15.96
N SER A 199 -7.73 2.88 -16.28
CA SER A 199 -7.10 4.14 -16.72
C SER A 199 -6.33 4.82 -15.60
N LEU A 200 -6.82 4.75 -14.35
CA LEU A 200 -6.11 5.28 -13.17
C LEU A 200 -4.86 4.45 -12.86
N ALA A 201 -4.94 3.12 -12.94
CA ALA A 201 -3.78 2.24 -12.80
C ALA A 201 -2.70 2.55 -13.87
N ARG A 202 -3.12 2.77 -15.13
CA ARG A 202 -2.20 3.17 -16.19
C ARG A 202 -1.58 4.56 -15.94
N LEU A 203 -2.36 5.52 -15.45
CA LEU A 203 -1.85 6.84 -15.09
C LEU A 203 -0.82 6.73 -13.95
N CYS A 204 -1.08 5.85 -12.95
CA CYS A 204 -0.12 5.55 -11.90
C CYS A 204 1.23 5.15 -12.49
N TYR A 205 1.27 4.13 -13.33
CA TYR A 205 2.49 3.67 -14.00
C TYR A 205 3.21 4.79 -14.78
N GLN A 206 2.47 5.59 -15.56
CA GLN A 206 3.04 6.69 -16.32
C GLN A 206 3.72 7.74 -15.42
N LEU A 207 3.07 8.11 -14.29
CA LEU A 207 3.65 9.06 -13.35
C LEU A 207 4.91 8.51 -12.67
N LEU A 208 4.95 7.21 -12.37
CA LEU A 208 6.16 6.58 -11.83
C LEU A 208 7.34 6.73 -12.78
N LEU A 209 7.17 6.40 -14.06
CA LEU A 209 8.23 6.52 -15.06
C LEU A 209 8.67 7.98 -15.30
N ASP A 210 7.71 8.91 -15.39
CA ASP A 210 7.99 10.31 -15.71
C ASP A 210 8.64 11.06 -14.54
N TYR A 211 8.28 10.74 -13.29
CA TYR A 211 8.61 11.55 -12.11
C TYR A 211 9.39 10.82 -11.01
N GLY A 212 9.45 9.48 -11.00
CA GLY A 212 10.00 8.70 -9.89
C GLY A 212 11.41 9.08 -9.49
N LEU A 213 12.34 9.11 -10.45
CA LEU A 213 13.73 9.50 -10.18
C LEU A 213 13.85 10.95 -9.70
N SER A 214 13.04 11.87 -10.26
CA SER A 214 13.04 13.27 -9.87
C SER A 214 12.48 13.48 -8.46
N ALA A 215 11.42 12.75 -8.10
CA ALA A 215 10.84 12.76 -6.77
C ALA A 215 11.81 12.20 -5.72
N LYS A 216 12.44 11.04 -6.00
CA LYS A 216 13.48 10.46 -5.13
C LYS A 216 14.55 11.48 -4.80
N LYS A 217 15.16 12.11 -5.83
CA LYS A 217 16.22 13.12 -5.66
C LYS A 217 15.76 14.34 -4.86
N ALA A 218 14.51 14.73 -5.00
CA ALA A 218 13.96 15.84 -4.22
C ALA A 218 13.79 15.46 -2.75
N VAL A 219 13.26 14.27 -2.45
CA VAL A 219 13.07 13.78 -1.08
C VAL A 219 14.41 13.53 -0.38
N GLU A 220 15.46 13.09 -1.09
CA GLU A 220 16.83 12.97 -0.53
C GLU A 220 17.37 14.28 0.09
N VAL A 221 16.78 15.42 -0.28
CA VAL A 221 17.11 16.75 0.27
C VAL A 221 15.91 17.41 0.97
N ASN A 222 14.90 16.65 1.34
CA ASN A 222 13.67 17.09 2.02
C ASN A 222 12.91 18.20 1.27
N ALA A 223 12.93 18.17 -0.06
CA ALA A 223 12.30 19.18 -0.90
C ALA A 223 10.97 18.66 -1.48
N VAL A 224 9.92 19.44 -1.33
CA VAL A 224 8.64 19.20 -2.01
C VAL A 224 8.66 19.88 -3.37
N THR A 225 8.56 19.09 -4.43
CA THR A 225 8.50 19.53 -5.81
C THR A 225 7.26 18.96 -6.48
N GLU A 226 6.92 19.43 -7.69
CA GLU A 226 5.80 18.83 -8.47
C GLU A 226 6.00 17.32 -8.69
N ALA A 227 7.25 16.86 -8.86
CA ALA A 227 7.53 15.43 -8.96
C ALA A 227 7.19 14.67 -7.68
N VAL A 228 7.45 15.23 -6.51
CA VAL A 228 7.05 14.62 -5.22
C VAL A 228 5.54 14.58 -5.10
N GLU A 229 4.83 15.66 -5.44
CA GLU A 229 3.35 15.67 -5.45
C GLU A 229 2.80 14.56 -6.35
N LYS A 230 3.34 14.40 -7.56
CA LYS A 230 2.91 13.35 -8.51
C LYS A 230 3.17 11.94 -8.01
N ILE A 231 4.33 11.70 -7.39
CA ILE A 231 4.66 10.36 -6.87
C ILE A 231 3.87 10.03 -5.60
N VAL A 232 3.63 11.00 -4.73
CA VAL A 232 2.76 10.80 -3.56
C VAL A 232 1.33 10.48 -4.01
N GLU A 233 0.80 11.20 -5.01
CA GLU A 233 -0.50 10.89 -5.63
C GLU A 233 -0.52 9.47 -6.23
N ALA A 234 0.54 9.09 -6.95
CA ALA A 234 0.66 7.77 -7.56
C ALA A 234 0.67 6.65 -6.50
N ASN A 235 1.55 6.75 -5.52
CA ASN A 235 1.73 5.74 -4.47
C ASN A 235 0.48 5.58 -3.59
N THR A 236 -0.22 6.68 -3.27
CA THR A 236 -1.27 6.67 -2.26
C THR A 236 -2.66 6.57 -2.88
N LEU A 237 -2.98 7.44 -3.85
CA LEU A 237 -4.32 7.51 -4.43
C LEU A 237 -4.48 6.60 -5.63
N LEU A 238 -3.62 6.75 -6.65
CA LEU A 238 -3.83 6.05 -7.92
C LEU A 238 -3.59 4.55 -7.78
N SER A 239 -2.56 4.15 -7.02
CA SER A 239 -2.32 2.75 -6.68
C SER A 239 -3.45 2.21 -5.82
N GLY A 240 -3.86 2.93 -4.76
CA GLY A 240 -4.95 2.51 -3.89
C GLY A 240 -6.26 2.26 -4.64
N LEU A 241 -6.65 3.15 -5.54
CA LEU A 241 -7.85 2.96 -6.37
C LEU A 241 -7.63 1.88 -7.43
N GLY A 242 -6.41 1.80 -7.95
CA GLY A 242 -6.04 0.88 -9.02
C GLY A 242 -6.09 -0.57 -8.58
N PHE A 243 -5.47 -0.91 -7.46
CA PHE A 243 -5.48 -2.30 -6.98
C PHE A 243 -6.87 -2.72 -6.50
N GLU A 244 -7.56 -1.88 -5.73
CA GLU A 244 -8.84 -2.23 -5.13
C GLU A 244 -9.95 -2.39 -6.18
N SER A 245 -9.99 -1.48 -7.16
CA SER A 245 -11.01 -1.45 -8.22
C SER A 245 -10.56 -2.09 -9.53
N GLY A 246 -9.26 -2.23 -9.75
CA GLY A 246 -8.65 -2.88 -10.91
C GLY A 246 -8.45 -4.38 -10.74
N GLY A 247 -8.07 -4.79 -9.56
CA GLY A 247 -7.77 -6.17 -9.18
C GLY A 247 -6.27 -6.43 -9.03
N LEU A 248 -5.95 -7.45 -8.25
CA LEU A 248 -4.60 -8.00 -8.05
C LEU A 248 -4.44 -9.29 -8.84
N ALA A 249 -3.19 -9.61 -9.22
CA ALA A 249 -2.88 -10.81 -10.01
C ALA A 249 -1.62 -11.52 -9.47
N ALA A 250 -0.55 -11.66 -10.26
CA ALA A 250 0.60 -12.45 -9.86
C ALA A 250 1.58 -11.70 -8.94
N ALA A 251 1.80 -10.40 -9.12
CA ALA A 251 2.85 -9.69 -8.40
C ALA A 251 2.65 -9.74 -6.87
N HIS A 252 1.45 -9.48 -6.38
CA HIS A 252 1.16 -9.56 -4.95
C HIS A 252 1.16 -10.99 -4.41
N SER A 253 0.74 -12.00 -5.19
CA SER A 253 0.90 -13.41 -4.80
C SER A 253 2.36 -13.82 -4.68
N ILE A 254 3.20 -13.38 -5.61
CA ILE A 254 4.64 -13.65 -5.58
C ILE A 254 5.28 -12.94 -4.38
N HIS A 255 4.88 -11.70 -4.11
CA HIS A 255 5.26 -11.01 -2.87
C HIS A 255 4.94 -11.86 -1.64
N ASN A 256 3.71 -12.38 -1.54
CA ASN A 256 3.30 -13.26 -0.42
C ASN A 256 4.17 -14.52 -0.37
N GLY A 257 4.41 -15.16 -1.50
CA GLY A 257 5.31 -16.32 -1.60
C GLY A 257 6.73 -16.01 -1.12
N LEU A 258 7.31 -14.85 -1.50
CA LEU A 258 8.64 -14.45 -1.07
C LEU A 258 8.76 -14.33 0.45
N THR A 259 7.67 -14.05 1.17
CA THR A 259 7.71 -13.94 2.64
C THR A 259 7.96 -15.27 3.37
N VAL A 260 7.94 -16.41 2.69
CA VAL A 260 8.31 -17.70 3.30
C VAL A 260 9.82 -17.82 3.55
N LEU A 261 10.63 -16.98 2.89
CA LEU A 261 12.08 -16.94 3.02
C LEU A 261 12.49 -15.88 4.04
N GLU A 262 13.23 -16.27 5.08
CA GLU A 262 13.67 -15.37 6.15
C GLU A 262 14.51 -14.20 5.63
N GLU A 263 15.28 -14.41 4.56
CA GLU A 263 16.16 -13.42 3.92
C GLU A 263 15.40 -12.21 3.40
N THR A 264 14.10 -12.35 3.15
CA THR A 264 13.26 -11.26 2.62
C THR A 264 12.53 -10.47 3.70
N HIS A 265 12.63 -10.86 4.97
CA HIS A 265 11.87 -10.24 6.05
C HIS A 265 12.31 -8.79 6.31
N ASP A 266 13.57 -8.45 6.07
CA ASP A 266 14.10 -7.09 6.20
C ASP A 266 13.78 -6.19 4.99
N LYS A 267 13.22 -6.76 3.91
CA LYS A 267 12.81 -5.99 2.73
C LYS A 267 11.45 -5.34 2.92
N PHE A 268 11.32 -4.10 2.48
CA PHE A 268 10.02 -3.44 2.46
C PHE A 268 9.04 -4.14 1.51
N HIS A 269 7.76 -3.92 1.75
CA HIS A 269 6.68 -4.47 0.92
C HIS A 269 6.91 -4.20 -0.56
N GLY A 270 7.07 -2.92 -0.93
CA GLY A 270 7.22 -2.52 -2.33
C GLY A 270 8.53 -2.98 -2.98
N GLU A 271 9.58 -3.28 -2.22
CA GLU A 271 10.79 -3.90 -2.78
C GLU A 271 10.47 -5.31 -3.29
N LYS A 272 9.74 -6.12 -2.50
CA LYS A 272 9.29 -7.45 -2.90
C LYS A 272 8.31 -7.39 -4.07
N VAL A 273 7.36 -6.44 -4.04
CA VAL A 273 6.37 -6.27 -5.11
C VAL A 273 7.04 -5.82 -6.42
N ALA A 274 8.07 -4.98 -6.36
CA ALA A 274 8.80 -4.55 -7.57
C ALA A 274 9.48 -5.73 -8.28
N PHE A 275 10.21 -6.58 -7.56
CA PHE A 275 10.79 -7.79 -8.13
C PHE A 275 9.69 -8.75 -8.64
N ALA A 276 8.64 -8.94 -7.87
CA ALA A 276 7.50 -9.77 -8.25
C ALA A 276 6.79 -9.25 -9.53
N THR A 277 6.78 -7.93 -9.75
CA THR A 277 6.26 -7.34 -11.00
C THR A 277 7.10 -7.76 -12.20
N ILE A 278 8.44 -7.76 -12.08
CA ILE A 278 9.33 -8.24 -13.15
C ILE A 278 9.04 -9.72 -13.44
N VAL A 279 8.86 -10.55 -12.40
CA VAL A 279 8.49 -11.96 -12.57
C VAL A 279 7.14 -12.10 -13.28
N GLN A 280 6.14 -11.30 -12.95
CA GLN A 280 4.83 -11.32 -13.64
C GLN A 280 4.98 -10.98 -15.13
N LEU A 281 5.78 -9.98 -15.49
CA LEU A 281 5.99 -9.60 -16.89
C LEU A 281 6.61 -10.74 -17.70
N ILE A 282 7.54 -11.48 -17.11
CA ILE A 282 8.17 -12.66 -17.73
C ILE A 282 7.16 -13.81 -17.84
N LEU A 283 6.38 -14.04 -16.79
CA LEU A 283 5.32 -15.06 -16.75
C LEU A 283 4.26 -14.81 -17.83
N GLU A 284 3.99 -13.56 -18.18
CA GLU A 284 3.07 -13.15 -19.25
C GLU A 284 3.70 -13.16 -20.65
N ASP A 285 5.00 -13.47 -20.78
CA ASP A 285 5.75 -13.38 -22.06
C ASP A 285 5.62 -11.99 -22.71
N ARG A 286 5.74 -10.92 -21.86
CA ARG A 286 5.65 -9.52 -22.30
C ARG A 286 6.78 -9.15 -23.26
N ASP A 287 6.54 -8.07 -24.04
CA ASP A 287 7.60 -7.52 -24.88
C ASP A 287 8.87 -7.26 -24.05
N PRO A 288 10.03 -7.82 -24.43
CA PRO A 288 11.28 -7.60 -23.71
C PRO A 288 11.64 -6.12 -23.54
N ALA A 289 11.19 -5.23 -24.43
CA ALA A 289 11.42 -3.80 -24.29
C ALA A 289 10.61 -3.19 -23.14
N GLU A 290 9.37 -3.63 -22.92
CA GLU A 290 8.53 -3.23 -21.79
C GLU A 290 9.12 -3.73 -20.47
N THR A 291 9.53 -5.00 -20.41
CA THR A 291 10.19 -5.56 -19.22
C THR A 291 11.50 -4.82 -18.91
N GLN A 292 12.31 -4.50 -19.93
CA GLN A 292 13.54 -3.73 -19.76
C GLN A 292 13.29 -2.30 -19.27
N GLU A 293 12.19 -1.65 -19.69
CA GLU A 293 11.79 -0.33 -19.19
C GLU A 293 11.52 -0.39 -17.68
N VAL A 294 10.77 -1.38 -17.22
CA VAL A 294 10.48 -1.62 -15.79
C VAL A 294 11.75 -1.90 -15.00
N VAL A 295 12.62 -2.80 -15.48
CA VAL A 295 13.90 -3.12 -14.83
C VAL A 295 14.80 -1.88 -14.74
N THR A 296 14.84 -1.07 -15.81
CA THR A 296 15.62 0.19 -15.82
C THR A 296 15.09 1.17 -14.78
N PHE A 297 13.79 1.37 -14.73
CA PHE A 297 13.15 2.21 -13.71
C PHE A 297 13.49 1.72 -12.29
N CYS A 298 13.34 0.45 -12.00
CA CYS A 298 13.67 -0.14 -10.69
C CYS A 298 15.14 0.15 -10.31
N LYS A 299 16.07 -0.12 -11.22
CA LYS A 299 17.51 0.15 -10.99
C LYS A 299 17.80 1.62 -10.73
N GLU A 300 17.18 2.56 -11.48
CA GLU A 300 17.39 3.99 -11.32
C GLU A 300 16.93 4.53 -9.97
N ILE A 301 15.81 4.00 -9.44
CA ILE A 301 15.30 4.43 -8.15
C ILE A 301 15.81 3.59 -6.98
N GLY A 302 16.50 2.47 -7.24
CA GLY A 302 17.13 1.61 -6.23
C GLY A 302 16.19 0.53 -5.67
N LEU A 303 15.22 0.08 -6.45
CA LEU A 303 14.44 -1.12 -6.16
C LEU A 303 15.17 -2.37 -6.63
N PRO A 304 15.04 -3.50 -5.94
CA PRO A 304 15.69 -4.75 -6.32
C PRO A 304 15.11 -5.30 -7.63
N THR A 305 16.02 -5.86 -8.45
CA THR A 305 15.70 -6.46 -9.74
C THR A 305 16.22 -7.89 -9.87
N SER A 306 16.82 -8.44 -8.82
CA SER A 306 17.35 -9.79 -8.75
C SER A 306 17.13 -10.44 -7.39
N LEU A 307 17.26 -11.75 -7.30
CA LEU A 307 17.19 -12.50 -6.05
C LEU A 307 18.31 -12.09 -5.08
N ASP A 308 19.53 -11.87 -5.59
CA ASP A 308 20.68 -11.40 -4.79
C ASP A 308 20.38 -10.04 -4.13
N GLU A 309 19.80 -9.09 -4.88
CA GLU A 309 19.37 -7.78 -4.34
C GLU A 309 18.21 -7.91 -3.33
N MET A 310 17.41 -8.97 -3.44
CA MET A 310 16.40 -9.35 -2.45
C MET A 310 16.98 -10.00 -1.19
N GLY A 311 18.28 -10.32 -1.18
CA GLY A 311 18.98 -11.01 -0.08
C GLY A 311 19.03 -12.53 -0.25
N ILE A 312 18.45 -13.08 -1.32
CA ILE A 312 18.41 -14.51 -1.60
C ILE A 312 19.64 -14.86 -2.46
N VAL A 313 20.73 -15.23 -1.78
CA VAL A 313 22.02 -15.49 -2.42
C VAL A 313 22.17 -16.98 -2.71
N ASP A 314 22.48 -17.33 -3.97
CA ASP A 314 22.65 -18.72 -4.44
C ASP A 314 21.48 -19.66 -4.00
N PRO A 315 20.20 -19.28 -4.28
CA PRO A 315 19.06 -20.08 -3.84
C PRO A 315 19.08 -21.46 -4.48
N ASP A 316 18.71 -22.48 -3.72
CA ASP A 316 18.49 -23.79 -4.32
C ASP A 316 17.11 -23.87 -5.00
N GLU A 317 16.93 -24.89 -5.86
CA GLU A 317 15.67 -25.05 -6.60
C GLU A 317 14.47 -25.35 -5.66
N ASP A 318 14.71 -25.93 -4.48
CA ASP A 318 13.66 -26.27 -3.53
C ASP A 318 13.16 -25.01 -2.80
N GLU A 319 14.05 -24.05 -2.50
CA GLU A 319 13.67 -22.73 -1.92
C GLU A 319 12.79 -21.94 -2.88
N ILE A 320 13.19 -21.82 -4.15
CA ILE A 320 12.37 -21.14 -5.17
C ILE A 320 11.06 -21.88 -5.44
N MET A 321 11.05 -23.21 -5.34
CA MET A 321 9.82 -23.99 -5.45
C MET A 321 8.88 -23.69 -4.27
N GLN A 322 9.37 -23.56 -3.04
CA GLN A 322 8.54 -23.19 -1.89
C GLN A 322 7.89 -21.81 -2.09
N VAL A 323 8.63 -20.83 -2.61
CA VAL A 323 8.07 -19.52 -2.99
C VAL A 323 6.96 -19.70 -4.03
N ALA A 324 7.21 -20.48 -5.08
CA ALA A 324 6.24 -20.71 -6.15
C ALA A 324 4.98 -21.42 -5.65
N GLU A 325 5.13 -22.46 -4.81
CA GLU A 325 3.99 -23.17 -4.20
C GLU A 325 3.17 -22.27 -3.30
N ALA A 326 3.82 -21.46 -2.46
CA ALA A 326 3.13 -20.49 -1.60
C ALA A 326 2.39 -19.43 -2.43
N SER A 327 3.00 -18.90 -3.49
CA SER A 327 2.37 -17.95 -4.41
C SER A 327 1.16 -18.53 -5.15
N CYS A 328 1.13 -19.84 -5.39
CA CYS A 328 0.04 -20.53 -6.07
C CYS A 328 -0.98 -21.15 -5.11
N ALA A 329 -0.90 -20.86 -3.81
CA ALA A 329 -1.82 -21.42 -2.82
C ALA A 329 -3.29 -21.01 -3.10
N GLU A 330 -4.22 -21.79 -2.56
CA GLU A 330 -5.65 -21.49 -2.69
C GLU A 330 -5.98 -20.16 -2.04
N GLY A 331 -6.67 -19.28 -2.77
CA GLY A 331 -7.04 -17.94 -2.30
C GLY A 331 -6.08 -16.83 -2.76
N GLU A 332 -4.93 -17.17 -3.29
CA GLU A 332 -3.98 -16.19 -3.81
C GLU A 332 -4.45 -15.53 -5.12
N THR A 333 -4.04 -14.26 -5.30
CA THR A 333 -4.49 -13.44 -6.43
C THR A 333 -3.89 -13.85 -7.78
N ILE A 334 -2.86 -14.68 -7.81
CA ILE A 334 -2.29 -15.24 -9.04
C ILE A 334 -3.34 -15.99 -9.89
N HIS A 335 -4.38 -16.52 -9.24
CA HIS A 335 -5.51 -17.15 -9.93
C HIS A 335 -6.39 -16.17 -10.70
N ASN A 336 -6.13 -14.86 -10.63
CA ASN A 336 -6.77 -13.84 -11.45
C ASN A 336 -6.04 -13.61 -12.78
N MET A 337 -4.88 -14.24 -12.99
CA MET A 337 -4.18 -14.21 -14.28
C MET A 337 -5.10 -14.71 -15.40
N PRO A 338 -4.93 -14.23 -16.66
CA PRO A 338 -5.75 -14.65 -17.80
C PRO A 338 -5.46 -16.09 -18.29
N PHE A 339 -4.53 -16.77 -17.64
CA PHE A 339 -4.17 -18.16 -17.87
C PHE A 339 -3.88 -18.86 -16.54
N GLU A 340 -3.90 -20.18 -16.52
CA GLU A 340 -3.57 -20.97 -15.33
C GLU A 340 -2.05 -20.94 -15.11
N VAL A 341 -1.66 -20.65 -13.86
CA VAL A 341 -0.25 -20.63 -13.44
C VAL A 341 -0.02 -21.80 -12.50
N GLU A 342 0.93 -22.66 -12.90
CA GLU A 342 1.40 -23.78 -12.08
C GLU A 342 2.70 -23.43 -11.36
N PRO A 343 3.00 -23.99 -10.16
CA PRO A 343 4.23 -23.69 -9.41
C PRO A 343 5.51 -23.86 -10.22
N ASN A 344 5.62 -24.89 -11.05
CA ASN A 344 6.81 -25.08 -11.90
C ASN A 344 6.98 -23.96 -12.94
N MET A 345 5.89 -23.46 -13.51
CA MET A 345 5.91 -22.35 -14.46
C MET A 345 6.36 -21.06 -13.75
N LEU A 346 5.85 -20.82 -12.55
CA LEU A 346 6.23 -19.66 -11.74
C LEU A 346 7.70 -19.75 -11.28
N LYS A 347 8.16 -20.93 -10.82
CA LYS A 347 9.57 -21.16 -10.48
C LYS A 347 10.48 -20.75 -11.64
N ASP A 348 10.18 -21.22 -12.84
CA ASP A 348 10.99 -20.93 -14.03
C ASP A 348 10.96 -19.43 -14.37
N ALA A 349 9.83 -18.74 -14.18
CA ALA A 349 9.72 -17.29 -14.35
C ALA A 349 10.55 -16.52 -13.32
N ILE A 350 10.57 -16.93 -12.05
CA ILE A 350 11.41 -16.33 -10.99
C ILE A 350 12.89 -16.43 -11.36
N LEU A 351 13.35 -17.63 -11.75
CA LEU A 351 14.74 -17.86 -12.17
C LEU A 351 15.11 -17.07 -13.44
N ALA A 352 14.16 -16.88 -14.36
CA ALA A 352 14.38 -16.08 -15.56
C ALA A 352 14.45 -14.59 -15.21
N ALA A 353 13.63 -14.09 -14.27
CA ALA A 353 13.64 -12.70 -13.80
C ALA A 353 14.98 -12.33 -13.14
N ASP A 354 15.58 -13.24 -12.39
CA ASP A 354 16.86 -13.04 -11.73
C ASP A 354 18.02 -12.75 -12.71
N ASN A 355 17.86 -13.15 -13.97
CA ASN A 355 18.86 -13.02 -15.02
C ASN A 355 18.48 -12.02 -16.11
N PHE A 356 17.42 -11.25 -15.95
CA PHE A 356 16.96 -10.26 -16.92
C PHE A 356 17.65 -8.90 -16.68
#